data_3a05af23d7ef4d80332797f2b9aee3e8
#
_entry.id   3a05af23d7ef4d80332797f2b9aee3e8
#
_cell.length_a   1.000
_cell.length_b   1.000
_cell.length_c   1.000
_cell.angle_alpha   90.00
_cell.angle_beta   90.00
_cell.angle_gamma   90.00
#
_symmetry.space_group_name_H-M   'P 1'
#
loop_
_entity.id
_entity.type
_entity.pdbx_description
1 polymer ?
#
loop_
_entity_poly.entity_id
_entity_poly.type
_entity_poly.pdbx_seq_one_letter_code
_entity_poly.pdbx_strand_id
1 'polypeptide(L)'
;RFPYVAFKPNREIGKNVLEIKNLSKTIDGEKVLDNLSLTINPGEKVAFVGPNHYAKTVLFQIISGEMEPDEGSYTWGVTTSLSYFPKDNSKMFGAGINMTEYLQEFSKEDDDNYVRSFLGRMLFSGDEALKDCGVLSGGERVRVVLAKMMLEGNNCLIFDEPTSHLDLESIQALNNGLIDFKGVLLFNSHDHQFVDSLANRIIEFTPKGIIDKMERFDDYLVDEDVKAKRDKAYEGHKGAVVI
;
A
#
# COMPACT_ATOMS: atom_id res chain seq x y z
N ARG A 1 21.83 14.45 3.13
CA ARG A 1 21.11 13.60 4.08
C ARG A 1 20.00 12.87 3.35
N PHE A 2 19.87 11.55 3.59
CA PHE A 2 18.87 10.71 2.95
C PHE A 2 17.89 10.22 4.00
N PRO A 3 16.59 10.05 3.68
CA PRO A 3 15.65 9.40 4.57
C PRO A 3 16.07 7.95 4.82
N TYR A 4 15.74 7.44 6.00
CA TYR A 4 15.97 6.04 6.34
C TYR A 4 14.62 5.35 6.60
N VAL A 5 14.28 4.38 5.75
CA VAL A 5 13.04 3.62 5.86
C VAL A 5 13.36 2.16 6.16
N ALA A 6 12.82 1.66 7.25
CA ALA A 6 12.89 0.25 7.63
C ALA A 6 11.61 -0.14 8.36
N PHE A 7 10.94 -1.16 7.86
CA PHE A 7 9.73 -1.69 8.47
C PHE A 7 10.06 -3.02 9.16
N LYS A 8 9.93 -3.04 10.50
CA LYS A 8 10.22 -4.22 11.32
C LYS A 8 8.93 -4.73 11.96
N PRO A 9 8.42 -5.89 11.54
CA PRO A 9 7.23 -6.46 12.16
C PRO A 9 7.49 -6.80 13.63
N ASN A 10 6.58 -6.39 14.51
CA ASN A 10 6.61 -6.73 15.93
C ASN A 10 6.21 -8.18 16.18
N ARG A 11 5.57 -8.82 15.19
CA ARG A 11 5.06 -10.18 15.27
C ARG A 11 5.21 -10.87 13.91
N GLU A 12 5.60 -12.14 13.93
CA GLU A 12 5.59 -12.95 12.72
C GLU A 12 4.15 -13.18 12.24
N ILE A 13 3.99 -13.16 10.92
CA ILE A 13 2.70 -13.44 10.29
C ILE A 13 2.49 -14.95 10.20
N GLY A 14 1.28 -15.41 10.54
CA GLY A 14 0.90 -16.83 10.46
C GLY A 14 0.55 -17.25 9.03
N LYS A 15 0.06 -18.49 8.89
CA LYS A 15 -0.23 -19.10 7.57
C LYS A 15 -1.36 -18.41 6.82
N ASN A 16 -2.37 -17.91 7.52
CA ASN A 16 -3.51 -17.24 6.92
C ASN A 16 -3.33 -15.74 7.04
N VAL A 17 -3.19 -15.06 5.91
CA VAL A 17 -3.02 -13.60 5.86
C VAL A 17 -4.33 -12.92 5.51
N LEU A 18 -4.86 -13.15 4.32
CA LEU A 18 -6.10 -12.55 3.85
C LEU A 18 -6.83 -13.49 2.91
N GLU A 19 -8.12 -13.66 3.12
CA GLU A 19 -9.02 -14.35 2.20
C GLU A 19 -10.15 -13.41 1.78
N ILE A 20 -10.32 -13.25 0.47
CA ILE A 20 -11.40 -12.46 -0.13
C ILE A 20 -12.30 -13.40 -0.91
N LYS A 21 -13.63 -13.33 -0.64
CA LYS A 21 -14.63 -14.19 -1.28
C LYS A 21 -15.73 -13.35 -1.92
N ASN A 22 -15.85 -13.47 -3.24
CA ASN A 22 -16.96 -12.92 -4.04
C ASN A 22 -17.26 -11.44 -3.74
N LEU A 23 -16.20 -10.65 -3.60
CA LEU A 23 -16.28 -9.25 -3.23
C LEU A 23 -16.76 -8.40 -4.40
N SER A 24 -17.86 -7.67 -4.20
CA SER A 24 -18.40 -6.73 -5.19
C SER A 24 -18.66 -5.38 -4.56
N LYS A 25 -18.43 -4.32 -5.32
CA LYS A 25 -18.72 -2.94 -4.92
C LYS A 25 -19.11 -2.11 -6.13
N THR A 26 -20.23 -1.40 -5.98
CA THR A 26 -20.71 -0.42 -6.96
C THR A 26 -20.63 0.98 -6.36
N ILE A 27 -20.07 1.93 -7.10
CA ILE A 27 -19.96 3.32 -6.70
C ILE A 27 -20.47 4.19 -7.83
N ASP A 28 -21.42 5.09 -7.52
CA ASP A 28 -22.05 5.99 -8.49
C ASP A 28 -22.60 5.26 -9.72
N GLY A 29 -23.19 4.09 -9.52
CA GLY A 29 -23.77 3.25 -10.57
C GLY A 29 -22.78 2.41 -11.37
N GLU A 30 -21.47 2.53 -11.12
CA GLU A 30 -20.42 1.73 -11.75
C GLU A 30 -19.96 0.61 -10.82
N LYS A 31 -19.94 -0.62 -11.35
CA LYS A 31 -19.45 -1.79 -10.63
C LYS A 31 -17.91 -1.82 -10.71
N VAL A 32 -17.25 -1.29 -9.68
CA VAL A 32 -15.79 -1.15 -9.63
C VAL A 32 -15.07 -2.44 -9.24
N LEU A 33 -15.72 -3.28 -8.41
CA LEU A 33 -15.27 -4.63 -8.08
C LEU A 33 -16.42 -5.59 -8.39
N ASP A 34 -16.12 -6.67 -9.10
CA ASP A 34 -17.10 -7.65 -9.54
C ASP A 34 -16.67 -9.07 -9.19
N ASN A 35 -17.29 -9.62 -8.15
CA ASN A 35 -17.11 -10.99 -7.73
C ASN A 35 -15.64 -11.41 -7.56
N LEU A 36 -14.87 -10.55 -6.92
CA LEU A 36 -13.43 -10.76 -6.70
C LEU A 36 -13.20 -11.80 -5.60
N SER A 37 -12.46 -12.85 -5.92
CA SER A 37 -11.98 -13.83 -4.94
C SER A 37 -10.49 -14.01 -5.09
N LEU A 38 -9.76 -13.90 -3.98
CA LEU A 38 -8.32 -14.15 -3.93
C LEU A 38 -7.86 -14.44 -2.50
N THR A 39 -6.72 -15.10 -2.39
CA THR A 39 -6.08 -15.41 -1.12
C THR A 39 -4.66 -14.87 -1.13
N ILE A 40 -4.29 -14.16 -0.08
CA ILE A 40 -2.93 -13.66 0.13
C ILE A 40 -2.24 -14.53 1.17
N ASN A 41 -1.01 -14.94 0.88
CA ASN A 41 -0.22 -15.86 1.70
C ASN A 41 1.02 -15.18 2.29
N PRO A 42 1.65 -15.75 3.32
CA PRO A 42 2.89 -15.22 3.90
C PRO A 42 4.00 -15.07 2.86
N GLY A 43 4.80 -14.03 3.01
CA GLY A 43 5.93 -13.76 2.12
C GLY A 43 5.57 -13.12 0.79
N GLU A 44 4.28 -12.93 0.51
CA GLU A 44 3.86 -12.32 -0.74
C GLU A 44 4.01 -10.80 -0.72
N LYS A 45 4.54 -10.28 -1.83
CA LYS A 45 4.58 -8.85 -2.14
C LYS A 45 3.82 -8.69 -3.45
N VAL A 46 2.59 -8.23 -3.36
CA VAL A 46 1.62 -8.23 -4.44
C VAL A 46 1.47 -6.85 -5.01
N ALA A 47 1.77 -6.71 -6.31
CA ALA A 47 1.45 -5.51 -7.06
C ALA A 47 0.08 -5.68 -7.74
N PHE A 48 -0.82 -4.75 -7.45
CA PHE A 48 -2.10 -4.64 -8.16
C PHE A 48 -1.92 -3.69 -9.33
N VAL A 49 -2.16 -4.17 -10.53
CA VAL A 49 -1.93 -3.43 -11.77
C VAL A 49 -3.20 -3.39 -12.63
N GLY A 50 -3.14 -2.74 -13.76
CA GLY A 50 -4.26 -2.59 -14.69
C GLY A 50 -4.75 -1.14 -14.77
N PRO A 51 -5.58 -0.82 -15.79
CA PRO A 51 -5.97 0.55 -16.09
C PRO A 51 -6.98 1.16 -15.12
N ASN A 52 -7.72 0.33 -14.37
CA ASN A 52 -8.72 0.83 -13.42
C ASN A 52 -8.09 1.13 -12.06
N HIS A 53 -7.50 2.31 -11.93
CA HIS A 53 -6.86 2.75 -10.68
C HIS A 53 -7.86 2.91 -9.54
N TYR A 54 -9.10 3.28 -9.86
CA TYR A 54 -10.15 3.46 -8.87
C TYR A 54 -10.54 2.13 -8.21
N ALA A 55 -10.61 1.05 -8.97
CA ALA A 55 -10.90 -0.29 -8.43
C ALA A 55 -9.83 -0.75 -7.43
N LYS A 56 -8.55 -0.46 -7.70
CA LYS A 56 -7.45 -0.78 -6.79
C LYS A 56 -7.58 -0.02 -5.47
N THR A 57 -7.85 1.28 -5.53
CA THR A 57 -8.08 2.12 -4.34
C THR A 57 -9.28 1.63 -3.54
N VAL A 58 -10.39 1.30 -4.19
CA VAL A 58 -11.60 0.79 -3.54
C VAL A 58 -11.32 -0.53 -2.83
N LEU A 59 -10.58 -1.45 -3.46
CA LEU A 59 -10.18 -2.69 -2.79
C LEU A 59 -9.40 -2.40 -1.51
N PHE A 60 -8.40 -1.53 -1.57
CA PHE A 60 -7.59 -1.19 -0.39
C PHE A 60 -8.42 -0.53 0.72
N GLN A 61 -9.35 0.34 0.37
CA GLN A 61 -10.27 0.96 1.33
C GLN A 61 -11.18 -0.08 2.00
N ILE A 62 -11.68 -1.05 1.25
CA ILE A 62 -12.53 -2.10 1.81
C ILE A 62 -11.74 -2.98 2.79
N ILE A 63 -10.61 -3.52 2.37
CA ILE A 63 -9.84 -4.45 3.21
C ILE A 63 -9.14 -3.77 4.39
N SER A 64 -8.96 -2.47 4.35
CA SER A 64 -8.49 -1.69 5.50
C SER A 64 -9.62 -1.24 6.45
N GLY A 65 -10.87 -1.53 6.12
CA GLY A 65 -12.03 -1.23 6.96
C GLY A 65 -12.61 0.17 6.78
N GLU A 66 -12.16 0.94 5.79
CA GLU A 66 -12.68 2.29 5.53
C GLU A 66 -13.99 2.29 4.71
N MET A 67 -14.29 1.19 4.04
CA MET A 67 -15.46 1.06 3.17
C MET A 67 -16.05 -0.34 3.29
N GLU A 68 -17.38 -0.44 3.32
CA GLU A 68 -18.07 -1.73 3.31
C GLU A 68 -18.24 -2.25 1.87
N PRO A 69 -18.08 -3.56 1.63
CA PRO A 69 -18.47 -4.15 0.35
C PRO A 69 -19.99 -4.20 0.20
N ASP A 70 -20.47 -4.26 -1.04
CA ASP A 70 -21.91 -4.47 -1.31
C ASP A 70 -22.26 -5.97 -1.22
N GLU A 71 -21.35 -6.83 -1.67
CA GLU A 71 -21.50 -8.28 -1.62
C GLU A 71 -20.16 -8.92 -1.29
N GLY A 72 -20.20 -10.15 -0.79
CA GLY A 72 -19.02 -10.91 -0.45
C GLY A 72 -18.42 -10.55 0.90
N SER A 73 -17.24 -11.08 1.16
CA SER A 73 -16.57 -10.92 2.45
C SER A 73 -15.06 -10.96 2.31
N TYR A 74 -14.39 -10.47 3.34
CA TYR A 74 -12.94 -10.64 3.50
C TYR A 74 -12.61 -10.96 4.96
N THR A 75 -11.56 -11.74 5.14
CA THR A 75 -11.11 -12.16 6.47
C THR A 75 -9.61 -12.04 6.58
N TRP A 76 -9.15 -11.25 7.53
CA TRP A 76 -7.75 -11.18 7.91
C TRP A 76 -7.38 -12.31 8.88
N GLY A 77 -6.19 -12.88 8.72
CA GLY A 77 -5.66 -13.84 9.67
C GLY A 77 -5.48 -13.24 11.06
N VAL A 78 -5.65 -14.05 12.10
CA VAL A 78 -5.62 -13.60 13.51
C VAL A 78 -4.27 -13.02 13.95
N THR A 79 -3.17 -13.38 13.26
CA THR A 79 -1.83 -12.87 13.54
C THR A 79 -1.47 -11.64 12.70
N THR A 80 -2.34 -11.24 11.78
CA THR A 80 -2.10 -10.13 10.87
C THR A 80 -2.38 -8.79 11.54
N SER A 81 -1.46 -7.87 11.41
CA SER A 81 -1.61 -6.47 11.79
C SER A 81 -1.36 -5.58 10.57
N LEU A 82 -2.20 -4.58 10.37
CA LEU A 82 -2.27 -3.82 9.14
C LEU A 82 -1.89 -2.36 9.33
N SER A 83 -1.01 -1.87 8.46
CA SER A 83 -0.80 -0.43 8.23
C SER A 83 -1.21 -0.08 6.80
N TYR A 84 -1.94 1.00 6.65
CA TYR A 84 -2.46 1.46 5.38
C TYR A 84 -1.95 2.86 5.04
N PHE A 85 -1.31 2.96 3.86
CA PHE A 85 -0.90 4.23 3.25
C PHE A 85 -1.92 4.58 2.16
N PRO A 86 -2.89 5.49 2.45
CA PRO A 86 -3.94 5.83 1.50
C PRO A 86 -3.42 6.70 0.36
N LYS A 87 -4.07 6.64 -0.79
CA LYS A 87 -3.78 7.50 -1.94
C LYS A 87 -4.00 8.99 -1.59
N ASP A 88 -5.09 9.29 -0.88
CA ASP A 88 -5.37 10.60 -0.33
C ASP A 88 -5.16 10.58 1.19
N ASN A 89 -4.10 11.25 1.64
CA ASN A 89 -3.75 11.37 3.05
C ASN A 89 -4.18 12.71 3.68
N SER A 90 -4.89 13.56 2.93
CA SER A 90 -5.26 14.92 3.37
C SER A 90 -6.12 14.94 4.64
N LYS A 91 -6.89 13.89 4.89
CA LYS A 91 -7.78 13.76 6.05
C LYS A 91 -7.13 13.08 7.26
N MET A 92 -5.89 12.61 7.15
CA MET A 92 -5.21 11.92 8.24
C MET A 92 -4.75 12.88 9.34
N PHE A 93 -4.56 14.15 8.99
CA PHE A 93 -3.98 15.16 9.88
C PHE A 93 -4.96 16.29 10.12
N GLY A 94 -5.18 16.61 11.41
CA GLY A 94 -5.90 17.80 11.84
C GLY A 94 -4.97 18.97 12.12
N ALA A 95 -5.52 20.19 12.15
CA ALA A 95 -4.82 21.37 12.67
C ALA A 95 -4.78 21.36 14.20
N GLY A 96 -3.77 22.02 14.80
CA GLY A 96 -3.65 22.16 16.23
C GLY A 96 -2.95 21.01 16.95
N ILE A 97 -2.41 20.04 16.20
CA ILE A 97 -1.57 18.96 16.72
C ILE A 97 -0.25 18.95 15.94
N ASN A 98 0.88 18.83 16.62
CA ASN A 98 2.17 18.72 15.96
C ASN A 98 2.50 17.26 15.59
N MET A 99 3.54 17.06 14.76
CA MET A 99 3.93 15.72 14.28
C MET A 99 4.29 14.76 15.41
N THR A 100 4.96 15.24 16.44
CA THR A 100 5.35 14.40 17.59
C THR A 100 4.12 13.93 18.36
N GLU A 101 3.19 14.84 18.66
CA GLU A 101 1.91 14.51 19.31
C GLU A 101 1.09 13.54 18.47
N TYR A 102 1.03 13.75 17.15
CA TYR A 102 0.32 12.86 16.23
C TYR A 102 0.90 11.44 16.26
N LEU A 103 2.21 11.28 16.14
CA LEU A 103 2.83 9.97 16.20
C LEU A 103 2.68 9.30 17.57
N GLN A 104 2.66 10.08 18.65
CA GLN A 104 2.49 9.55 20.01
C GLN A 104 1.17 8.78 20.17
N GLU A 105 0.13 9.14 19.44
CA GLU A 105 -1.15 8.43 19.46
C GLU A 105 -1.04 6.97 19.02
N PHE A 106 -0.03 6.64 18.21
CA PHE A 106 0.20 5.30 17.67
C PHE A 106 1.34 4.54 18.36
N SER A 107 2.01 5.19 19.31
CA SER A 107 3.14 4.62 20.04
C SER A 107 2.67 3.88 21.28
N LYS A 108 3.29 2.73 21.56
CA LYS A 108 3.14 2.02 22.82
C LYS A 108 4.06 2.59 23.92
N GLU A 109 5.10 3.32 23.49
CA GLU A 109 6.07 3.95 24.37
C GLU A 109 5.64 5.40 24.64
N ASP A 110 5.49 5.75 25.92
CA ASP A 110 5.23 7.13 26.35
C ASP A 110 6.56 7.87 26.50
N ASP A 111 7.25 8.07 25.39
CA ASP A 111 8.55 8.72 25.31
C ASP A 111 8.67 9.51 24.01
N ASP A 112 8.70 10.82 24.12
CA ASP A 112 8.85 11.73 22.98
C ASP A 112 10.14 11.48 22.20
N ASN A 113 11.23 11.11 22.85
CA ASN A 113 12.49 10.81 22.17
C ASN A 113 12.37 9.58 21.28
N TYR A 114 11.66 8.56 21.76
CA TYR A 114 11.37 7.36 20.97
C TYR A 114 10.58 7.72 19.70
N VAL A 115 9.48 8.45 19.85
CA VAL A 115 8.63 8.89 18.72
C VAL A 115 9.41 9.80 17.78
N ARG A 116 10.15 10.76 18.30
CA ARG A 116 10.96 11.70 17.50
C ARG A 116 12.07 11.00 16.73
N SER A 117 12.55 9.84 17.19
CA SER A 117 13.54 9.06 16.45
C SER A 117 13.01 8.59 15.09
N PHE A 118 11.73 8.27 14.99
CA PHE A 118 11.08 7.89 13.71
C PHE A 118 10.92 9.11 12.80
N LEU A 119 10.56 10.27 13.34
CA LEU A 119 10.53 11.50 12.57
C LEU A 119 11.93 11.88 12.05
N GLY A 120 12.95 11.69 12.87
CA GLY A 120 14.34 11.94 12.50
C GLY A 120 14.80 11.08 11.33
N ARG A 121 14.35 9.82 11.23
CA ARG A 121 14.61 8.95 10.07
C ARG A 121 14.06 9.54 8.78
N MET A 122 12.96 10.29 8.88
CA MET A 122 12.31 10.97 7.75
C MET A 122 12.75 12.43 7.62
N LEU A 123 13.90 12.78 8.22
CA LEU A 123 14.58 14.09 8.14
C LEU A 123 13.87 15.23 8.88
N PHE A 124 12.95 14.92 9.80
CA PHE A 124 12.40 15.89 10.72
C PHE A 124 13.19 15.89 12.02
N SER A 125 13.91 16.95 12.29
CA SER A 125 14.77 17.06 13.49
C SER A 125 14.57 18.40 14.18
N GLY A 126 14.86 18.41 15.49
CA GLY A 126 14.73 19.62 16.30
C GLY A 126 13.31 20.20 16.25
N ASP A 127 13.21 21.48 15.99
CA ASP A 127 11.93 22.21 15.96
C ASP A 127 11.02 21.78 14.80
N GLU A 128 11.56 21.19 13.76
CA GLU A 128 10.74 20.64 12.64
C GLU A 128 9.78 19.56 13.13
N ALA A 129 10.19 18.74 14.09
CA ALA A 129 9.35 17.70 14.67
C ALA A 129 8.17 18.25 15.49
N LEU A 130 8.15 19.53 15.76
CA LEU A 130 7.07 20.25 16.48
C LEU A 130 6.17 21.04 15.54
N LYS A 131 6.38 20.93 14.23
CA LYS A 131 5.56 21.61 13.24
C LYS A 131 4.12 21.08 13.27
N ASP A 132 3.15 21.99 13.17
CA ASP A 132 1.72 21.66 13.14
C ASP A 132 1.39 20.81 11.90
N CYS A 133 0.63 19.75 12.09
CA CYS A 133 0.23 18.86 11.01
C CYS A 133 -0.63 19.55 9.94
N GLY A 134 -1.35 20.61 10.33
CA GLY A 134 -2.22 21.35 9.42
C GLY A 134 -1.48 22.16 8.34
N VAL A 135 -0.17 22.41 8.51
CA VAL A 135 0.63 23.22 7.58
C VAL A 135 1.67 22.41 6.80
N LEU A 136 1.61 21.09 6.87
CA LEU A 136 2.54 20.21 6.17
C LEU A 136 2.35 20.27 4.64
N SER A 137 3.45 20.29 3.91
CA SER A 137 3.43 20.07 2.45
C SER A 137 3.03 18.64 2.10
N GLY A 138 2.71 18.37 0.83
CA GLY A 138 2.39 17.03 0.36
C GLY A 138 3.50 16.00 0.65
N GLY A 139 4.74 16.35 0.36
CA GLY A 139 5.90 15.49 0.64
C GLY A 139 6.16 15.31 2.13
N GLU A 140 5.98 16.35 2.94
CA GLU A 140 6.09 16.28 4.39
C GLU A 140 5.02 15.34 4.97
N ARG A 141 3.77 15.45 4.52
CA ARG A 141 2.69 14.53 4.95
C ARG A 141 3.04 13.08 4.68
N VAL A 142 3.52 12.78 3.47
CA VAL A 142 3.93 11.42 3.10
C VAL A 142 5.03 10.91 4.03
N ARG A 143 6.02 11.72 4.34
CA ARG A 143 7.12 11.33 5.24
C ARG A 143 6.63 11.10 6.67
N VAL A 144 5.64 11.84 7.15
CA VAL A 144 5.02 11.60 8.46
C VAL A 144 4.23 10.29 8.46
N VAL A 145 3.50 9.98 7.40
CA VAL A 145 2.78 8.69 7.28
C VAL A 145 3.77 7.52 7.29
N LEU A 146 4.90 7.63 6.60
CA LEU A 146 5.95 6.60 6.61
C LEU A 146 6.56 6.44 8.01
N ALA A 147 6.82 7.53 8.72
CA ALA A 147 7.28 7.49 10.10
C ALA A 147 6.28 6.75 11.02
N LYS A 148 5.00 7.05 10.88
CA LYS A 148 3.91 6.37 11.60
C LYS A 148 3.92 4.87 11.31
N MET A 149 4.01 4.47 10.06
CA MET A 149 3.99 3.06 9.66
C MET A 149 5.21 2.30 10.19
N MET A 150 6.39 2.94 10.21
CA MET A 150 7.57 2.35 10.84
C MET A 150 7.38 2.17 12.35
N LEU A 151 6.80 3.16 13.02
CA LEU A 151 6.51 3.14 14.44
C LEU A 151 5.51 2.03 14.83
N GLU A 152 4.48 1.82 14.02
CA GLU A 152 3.43 0.84 14.27
C GLU A 152 3.95 -0.60 14.29
N GLY A 153 4.95 -0.92 13.47
CA GLY A 153 5.55 -2.25 13.44
C GLY A 153 4.61 -3.37 12.98
N ASN A 154 3.67 -3.06 12.10
CA ASN A 154 2.71 -4.03 11.60
C ASN A 154 3.34 -4.98 10.56
N ASN A 155 2.78 -6.18 10.42
CA ASN A 155 3.35 -7.24 9.57
C ASN A 155 2.71 -7.31 8.17
N CYS A 156 1.69 -6.52 7.91
CA CYS A 156 1.10 -6.36 6.58
C CYS A 156 1.00 -4.86 6.26
N LEU A 157 1.55 -4.47 5.12
CA LEU A 157 1.55 -3.09 4.67
C LEU A 157 0.77 -2.97 3.37
N ILE A 158 -0.12 -1.98 3.31
CA ILE A 158 -0.83 -1.60 2.09
C ILE A 158 -0.36 -0.20 1.69
N PHE A 159 0.10 -0.06 0.43
CA PHE A 159 0.51 1.22 -0.14
C PHE A 159 -0.26 1.53 -1.42
N ASP A 160 -1.02 2.61 -1.40
CA ASP A 160 -1.76 3.10 -2.56
C ASP A 160 -1.04 4.32 -3.17
N GLU A 161 -0.34 4.11 -4.28
CA GLU A 161 0.43 5.14 -5.01
C GLU A 161 1.41 5.92 -4.11
N PRO A 162 2.31 5.25 -3.38
CA PRO A 162 3.16 5.90 -2.38
C PRO A 162 4.20 6.83 -2.97
N THR A 163 4.55 6.65 -4.25
CA THR A 163 5.66 7.37 -4.89
C THR A 163 5.26 8.70 -5.52
N SER A 164 3.97 9.00 -5.63
CA SER A 164 3.46 10.15 -6.38
C SER A 164 3.86 11.52 -5.80
N HIS A 165 4.16 11.61 -4.51
CA HIS A 165 4.51 12.86 -3.82
C HIS A 165 5.91 12.82 -3.19
N LEU A 166 6.75 11.85 -3.57
CA LEU A 166 8.10 11.70 -3.05
C LEU A 166 9.13 12.13 -4.08
N ASP A 167 10.23 12.70 -3.59
CA ASP A 167 11.42 12.90 -4.40
C ASP A 167 12.16 11.58 -4.66
N LEU A 168 13.12 11.58 -5.58
CA LEU A 168 13.83 10.37 -5.98
C LEU A 168 14.56 9.69 -4.82
N GLU A 169 15.12 10.46 -3.91
CA GLU A 169 15.85 9.94 -2.75
C GLU A 169 14.91 9.23 -1.77
N SER A 170 13.74 9.82 -1.54
CA SER A 170 12.70 9.23 -0.69
C SER A 170 12.07 7.99 -1.33
N ILE A 171 11.85 7.99 -2.64
CA ILE A 171 11.40 6.80 -3.40
C ILE A 171 12.41 5.67 -3.24
N GLN A 172 13.70 5.97 -3.40
CA GLN A 172 14.76 4.96 -3.26
C GLN A 172 14.82 4.40 -1.83
N ALA A 173 14.70 5.27 -0.83
CA ALA A 173 14.69 4.86 0.58
C ALA A 173 13.49 3.96 0.89
N LEU A 174 12.30 4.31 0.41
CA LEU A 174 11.10 3.50 0.55
C LEU A 174 11.25 2.14 -0.16
N ASN A 175 11.75 2.16 -1.38
CA ASN A 175 11.99 0.95 -2.16
C ASN A 175 12.91 -0.02 -1.41
N ASN A 176 14.06 0.46 -0.93
CA ASN A 176 15.01 -0.35 -0.17
C ASN A 176 14.39 -0.90 1.13
N GLY A 177 13.64 -0.06 1.86
CA GLY A 177 12.95 -0.49 3.08
C GLY A 177 11.91 -1.58 2.83
N LEU A 178 11.20 -1.51 1.71
CA LEU A 178 10.20 -2.50 1.33
C LEU A 178 10.81 -3.79 0.75
N ILE A 179 11.95 -3.71 0.07
CA ILE A 179 12.70 -4.90 -0.35
C ILE A 179 13.10 -5.74 0.86
N ASP A 180 13.57 -5.10 1.92
CA ASP A 180 14.03 -5.77 3.14
C ASP A 180 12.88 -6.18 4.08
N PHE A 181 11.67 -5.68 3.85
CA PHE A 181 10.52 -5.97 4.69
C PHE A 181 10.17 -7.46 4.67
N LYS A 182 10.04 -8.07 5.86
CA LYS A 182 9.78 -9.50 6.04
C LYS A 182 8.30 -9.89 6.10
N GLY A 183 7.40 -8.91 6.14
CA GLY A 183 5.96 -9.17 6.15
C GLY A 183 5.35 -9.23 4.75
N VAL A 184 4.03 -9.07 4.70
CA VAL A 184 3.25 -9.05 3.46
C VAL A 184 3.06 -7.61 2.99
N LEU A 185 3.22 -7.40 1.69
CA LEU A 185 3.04 -6.10 1.04
C LEU A 185 1.97 -6.21 -0.04
N LEU A 186 0.99 -5.32 0.02
CA LEU A 186 0.00 -5.10 -1.04
C LEU A 186 0.14 -3.66 -1.51
N PHE A 187 0.33 -3.45 -2.80
CA PHE A 187 0.59 -2.10 -3.29
C PHE A 187 0.19 -1.89 -4.74
N ASN A 188 0.08 -0.63 -5.13
CA ASN A 188 0.06 -0.19 -6.51
C ASN A 188 1.06 0.98 -6.68
N SER A 189 1.57 1.13 -7.87
CA SER A 189 2.44 2.24 -8.27
C SER A 189 2.48 2.37 -9.78
N HIS A 190 2.68 3.58 -10.29
CA HIS A 190 2.96 3.84 -11.70
C HIS A 190 4.46 3.75 -12.03
N ASP A 191 5.30 3.57 -11.03
CA ASP A 191 6.75 3.46 -11.20
C ASP A 191 7.14 2.02 -11.53
N HIS A 192 7.56 1.76 -12.78
CA HIS A 192 7.95 0.44 -13.25
C HIS A 192 9.05 -0.19 -12.40
N GLN A 193 10.10 0.59 -12.11
CA GLN A 193 11.24 0.12 -11.31
C GLN A 193 10.81 -0.29 -9.90
N PHE A 194 9.95 0.51 -9.29
CA PHE A 194 9.41 0.25 -7.96
C PHE A 194 8.61 -1.07 -7.95
N VAL A 195 7.72 -1.26 -8.93
CA VAL A 195 6.92 -2.48 -9.04
C VAL A 195 7.82 -3.70 -9.27
N ASP A 196 8.75 -3.63 -10.22
CA ASP A 196 9.59 -4.77 -10.58
C ASP A 196 10.54 -5.18 -9.46
N SER A 197 11.10 -4.21 -8.72
CA SER A 197 12.02 -4.50 -7.63
C SER A 197 11.35 -5.13 -6.41
N LEU A 198 10.05 -4.93 -6.23
CA LEU A 198 9.32 -5.35 -5.02
C LEU A 198 8.45 -6.59 -5.23
N ALA A 199 7.68 -6.64 -6.33
CA ALA A 199 6.63 -7.63 -6.49
C ALA A 199 7.16 -9.03 -6.77
N ASN A 200 6.61 -10.03 -6.08
CA ASN A 200 6.75 -11.45 -6.41
C ASN A 200 5.43 -12.08 -6.87
N ARG A 201 4.37 -11.28 -6.92
CA ARG A 201 3.06 -11.66 -7.44
C ARG A 201 2.40 -10.45 -8.07
N ILE A 202 1.84 -10.63 -9.27
CA ILE A 202 1.13 -9.59 -10.02
C ILE A 202 -0.33 -9.98 -10.14
N ILE A 203 -1.22 -9.07 -9.75
CA ILE A 203 -2.66 -9.21 -9.93
C ILE A 203 -3.13 -8.04 -10.80
N GLU A 204 -3.55 -8.34 -12.02
CA GLU A 204 -4.07 -7.34 -12.94
C GLU A 204 -5.59 -7.31 -12.90
N PHE A 205 -6.17 -6.14 -12.66
CA PHE A 205 -7.60 -5.91 -12.80
C PHE A 205 -7.93 -5.61 -14.25
N THR A 206 -8.70 -6.50 -14.87
CA THR A 206 -9.11 -6.39 -16.27
C THR A 206 -10.62 -6.17 -16.38
N PRO A 207 -11.16 -5.77 -17.55
CA PRO A 207 -12.60 -5.68 -17.74
C PRO A 207 -13.36 -6.99 -17.51
N LYS A 208 -12.69 -8.15 -17.60
CA LYS A 208 -13.31 -9.48 -17.47
C LYS A 208 -12.71 -10.29 -16.32
N GLY A 209 -12.43 -9.67 -15.19
CA GLY A 209 -11.87 -10.33 -14.01
C GLY A 209 -10.39 -10.03 -13.81
N ILE A 210 -9.69 -10.91 -13.11
CA ILE A 210 -8.28 -10.73 -12.77
C ILE A 210 -7.37 -11.70 -13.51
N ILE A 211 -6.13 -11.26 -13.75
CA ILE A 211 -5.02 -12.14 -14.12
C ILE A 211 -4.08 -12.15 -12.91
N ASP A 212 -3.74 -13.34 -12.43
CA ASP A 212 -2.99 -13.54 -11.20
C ASP A 212 -1.79 -14.45 -11.48
N LYS A 213 -0.58 -13.93 -11.29
CA LYS A 213 0.67 -14.66 -11.55
C LYS A 213 1.70 -14.46 -10.45
N MET A 214 2.27 -15.56 -9.99
CA MET A 214 3.39 -15.59 -9.04
C MET A 214 4.70 -15.36 -9.77
N GLU A 215 4.94 -14.13 -10.20
CA GLU A 215 6.17 -13.77 -10.91
C GLU A 215 6.50 -12.28 -10.72
N ARG A 216 7.72 -11.90 -11.11
CA ARG A 216 8.15 -10.50 -11.12
C ARG A 216 7.49 -9.75 -12.26
N PHE A 217 7.46 -8.43 -12.16
CA PHE A 217 6.77 -7.59 -13.12
C PHE A 217 7.35 -7.69 -14.53
N ASP A 218 8.67 -7.68 -14.69
CA ASP A 218 9.31 -7.80 -16.01
C ASP A 218 9.01 -9.17 -16.67
N ASP A 219 8.94 -10.24 -15.89
CA ASP A 219 8.56 -11.57 -16.37
C ASP A 219 7.09 -11.60 -16.78
N TYR A 220 6.22 -10.96 -16.01
CA TYR A 220 4.79 -10.81 -16.30
C TYR A 220 4.55 -10.14 -17.66
N LEU A 221 5.30 -9.08 -17.95
CA LEU A 221 5.16 -8.33 -19.20
C LEU A 221 5.51 -9.11 -20.46
N VAL A 222 6.33 -10.15 -20.35
CA VAL A 222 6.77 -11.00 -21.48
C VAL A 222 6.20 -12.42 -21.44
N ASP A 223 5.40 -12.74 -20.43
CA ASP A 223 4.78 -14.06 -20.27
C ASP A 223 3.72 -14.29 -21.35
N GLU A 224 3.89 -15.36 -22.16
CA GLU A 224 2.97 -15.68 -23.26
C GLU A 224 1.58 -16.08 -22.77
N ASP A 225 1.47 -16.76 -21.62
CA ASP A 225 0.18 -17.08 -21.01
C ASP A 225 -0.57 -15.81 -20.58
N VAL A 226 0.16 -14.86 -20.01
CA VAL A 226 -0.38 -13.54 -19.65
C VAL A 226 -0.87 -12.80 -20.89
N LYS A 227 -0.09 -12.78 -21.97
CA LYS A 227 -0.50 -12.13 -23.23
C LYS A 227 -1.80 -12.72 -23.76
N ALA A 228 -1.91 -14.05 -23.79
CA ALA A 228 -3.12 -14.73 -24.24
C ALA A 228 -4.33 -14.40 -23.35
N LYS A 229 -4.15 -14.38 -22.04
CA LYS A 229 -5.21 -14.00 -21.09
C LYS A 229 -5.62 -12.53 -21.24
N ARG A 230 -4.66 -11.64 -21.45
CA ARG A 230 -4.92 -10.22 -21.67
C ARG A 230 -5.70 -9.97 -22.97
N ASP A 231 -5.35 -10.65 -24.05
CA ASP A 231 -6.06 -10.52 -25.33
C ASP A 231 -7.55 -10.83 -25.16
N LYS A 232 -7.89 -11.88 -24.41
CA LYS A 232 -9.28 -12.23 -24.10
C LYS A 232 -9.94 -11.25 -23.14
N ALA A 233 -9.23 -10.85 -22.10
CA ALA A 233 -9.75 -10.00 -21.03
C ALA A 233 -10.04 -8.58 -21.51
N TYR A 234 -9.29 -8.08 -22.48
CA TYR A 234 -9.43 -6.73 -23.05
C TYR A 234 -10.14 -6.71 -24.40
N GLU A 235 -10.69 -7.82 -24.83
CA GLU A 235 -11.46 -7.90 -26.08
C GLU A 235 -12.61 -6.87 -26.08
N GLY A 236 -12.64 -6.03 -27.13
CA GLY A 236 -13.61 -4.92 -27.23
C GLY A 236 -13.21 -3.65 -26.45
N HIS A 237 -12.07 -3.63 -25.80
CA HIS A 237 -11.55 -2.48 -25.05
C HIS A 237 -10.25 -1.97 -25.67
N LYS A 238 -10.09 -0.63 -25.74
CA LYS A 238 -8.88 -0.02 -26.31
C LYS A 238 -7.70 -0.07 -25.33
N GLY A 239 -6.55 -0.52 -25.88
CA GLY A 239 -5.18 -0.28 -25.40
C GLY A 239 -4.96 -0.20 -23.90
N ALA A 240 -4.89 -1.35 -23.24
CA ALA A 240 -4.60 -1.36 -21.81
C ALA A 240 -3.10 -1.28 -21.57
N VAL A 241 -2.69 -0.23 -20.89
CA VAL A 241 -1.38 -0.13 -20.25
C VAL A 241 -1.43 -0.92 -18.95
N VAL A 242 -0.37 -1.69 -18.63
CA VAL A 242 -0.36 -2.52 -17.41
C VAL A 242 -0.23 -1.66 -16.15
N ILE A 243 0.61 -0.59 -16.20
CA ILE A 243 0.75 0.41 -15.13
C ILE A 243 0.87 1.82 -15.69
#